data_1c2944c14b07eb312b63029dc9f7f8bd
#
_entry.id   1c2944c14b07eb312b63029dc9f7f8bd
#
_cell.length_a   1.000
_cell.length_b   1.000
_cell.length_c   1.000
_cell.angle_alpha   90.00
_cell.angle_beta   90.00
_cell.angle_gamma   90.00
#
_symmetry.space_group_name_H-M   'P 1'
#
loop_
_entity.id
_entity.type
_entity.pdbx_description
1 polymer ?
#
loop_
_entity_poly.entity_id
_entity_poly.type
_entity_poly.pdbx_seq_one_letter_code
_entity_poly.pdbx_strand_id
1 'polypeptide(L)'
;NPNREGLIETPKRVVDAYKEFFEGYSQNPDEILSKTFEEVEGYDEMVLIKNIRLESHCEHHIVPILGIAHVAYMPNKRVVGISKLARLVDISFKASKPASFSL
;
A
#
# COMPACT_ATOMS: atom_id res chain seq x y z
N ASN A 1 33.87 11.32 -2.19
CA ASN A 1 34.61 10.36 -1.42
C ASN A 1 33.69 9.32 -0.77
N PRO A 2 33.66 8.06 -1.27
CA PRO A 2 32.79 7.01 -0.76
C PRO A 2 33.15 6.56 0.66
N ASN A 3 34.37 6.87 1.13
CA ASN A 3 34.84 6.49 2.46
C ASN A 3 34.46 7.52 3.54
N ARG A 4 33.72 8.53 3.18
CA ARG A 4 33.19 9.50 4.13
C ARG A 4 32.25 8.82 5.11
N GLU A 5 32.36 9.12 6.40
CA GLU A 5 31.57 8.48 7.48
C GLU A 5 30.07 8.41 7.17
N GLY A 6 29.49 9.48 6.63
CA GLY A 6 28.08 9.51 6.27
C GLY A 6 27.68 8.59 5.13
N LEU A 7 28.63 8.02 4.37
CA LEU A 7 28.38 7.16 3.22
C LEU A 7 28.75 5.68 3.44
N ILE A 8 29.47 5.37 4.51
CA ILE A 8 29.94 3.99 4.76
C ILE A 8 28.77 3.00 4.84
N GLU A 9 27.70 3.39 5.51
CA GLU A 9 26.49 2.57 5.69
C GLU A 9 25.49 2.69 4.54
N THR A 10 25.72 3.55 3.55
CA THR A 10 24.77 3.84 2.49
C THR A 10 24.36 2.59 1.69
N PRO A 11 25.26 1.68 1.28
CA PRO A 11 24.84 0.49 0.54
C PRO A 11 23.82 -0.35 1.30
N LYS A 12 24.06 -0.56 2.59
CA LYS A 12 23.13 -1.29 3.45
C LYS A 12 21.79 -0.56 3.57
N ARG A 13 21.82 0.75 3.81
CA ARG A 13 20.61 1.56 3.93
C ARG A 13 19.78 1.54 2.65
N VAL A 14 20.41 1.56 1.48
CA VAL A 14 19.71 1.48 0.18
C VAL A 14 19.00 0.13 0.03
N VAL A 15 19.67 -0.98 0.36
CA VAL A 15 19.06 -2.31 0.29
C VAL A 15 17.89 -2.42 1.26
N ASP A 16 18.04 -1.95 2.48
CA ASP A 16 16.98 -1.98 3.47
C ASP A 16 15.78 -1.09 3.04
N ALA A 17 16.05 0.07 2.47
CA ALA A 17 15.02 0.94 1.93
C ALA A 17 14.22 0.27 0.80
N TYR A 18 14.89 -0.42 -0.12
CA TYR A 18 14.20 -1.13 -1.20
C TYR A 18 13.33 -2.28 -0.69
N LYS A 19 13.74 -2.97 0.35
CA LYS A 19 12.90 -3.98 0.99
C LYS A 19 11.59 -3.37 1.51
N GLU A 20 11.67 -2.19 2.10
CA GLU A 20 10.49 -1.45 2.57
C GLU A 20 9.65 -0.93 1.41
N PHE A 21 10.26 -0.31 0.39
CA PHE A 21 9.55 0.24 -0.77
C PHE A 21 8.77 -0.82 -1.54
N PHE A 22 9.28 -2.04 -1.60
CA PHE A 22 8.70 -3.16 -2.34
C PHE A 22 8.11 -4.26 -1.45
N GLU A 23 7.83 -3.97 -0.19
CA GLU A 23 7.30 -4.96 0.74
C GLU A 23 5.93 -5.55 0.31
N GLY A 24 5.22 -4.86 -0.60
CA GLY A 24 3.97 -5.35 -1.16
C GLY A 24 4.09 -6.71 -1.86
N TYR A 25 5.26 -7.03 -2.40
CA TYR A 25 5.51 -8.33 -3.02
C TYR A 25 5.53 -9.50 -2.04
N SER A 26 5.84 -9.23 -0.77
CA SER A 26 5.92 -10.25 0.28
C SER A 26 4.66 -10.35 1.13
N GLN A 27 3.66 -9.53 0.87
CA GLN A 27 2.40 -9.52 1.63
C GLN A 27 1.25 -10.10 0.81
N ASN A 28 0.34 -10.79 1.51
CA ASN A 28 -0.83 -11.38 0.89
C ASN A 28 -2.08 -10.52 1.16
N PRO A 29 -2.70 -9.94 0.10
CA PRO A 29 -3.91 -9.14 0.24
C PRO A 29 -5.07 -9.92 0.88
N ASP A 30 -5.21 -11.21 0.58
CA ASP A 30 -6.29 -12.04 1.09
C ASP A 30 -6.22 -12.20 2.62
N GLU A 31 -5.03 -12.30 3.17
CA GLU A 31 -4.84 -12.35 4.63
C GLU A 31 -5.27 -11.05 5.30
N ILE A 32 -5.01 -9.92 4.67
CA ILE A 32 -5.39 -8.60 5.18
C ILE A 32 -6.92 -8.45 5.17
N LEU A 33 -7.57 -8.89 4.10
CA LEU A 33 -9.02 -8.79 3.93
C LEU A 33 -9.80 -9.90 4.66
N SER A 34 -9.13 -10.94 5.15
CA SER A 34 -9.79 -12.06 5.85
C SER A 34 -10.39 -11.66 7.21
N LYS A 35 -9.85 -10.62 7.83
CA LYS A 35 -10.35 -10.10 9.12
C LYS A 35 -11.53 -9.18 8.88
N THR A 36 -12.72 -9.76 8.88
CA THR A 36 -13.99 -9.06 8.69
C THR A 36 -14.89 -9.23 9.89
N PHE A 37 -15.90 -8.36 10.00
CA PHE A 37 -16.91 -8.40 11.05
C PHE A 37 -18.26 -8.81 10.47
N GLU A 38 -19.04 -9.59 11.22
CA GLU A 38 -20.36 -10.06 10.80
C GLU A 38 -21.47 -9.05 11.12
N GLU A 39 -21.19 -8.04 11.92
CA GLU A 39 -22.15 -7.00 12.31
C GLU A 39 -22.41 -6.06 11.15
N VAL A 40 -23.37 -6.41 10.31
CA VAL A 40 -23.80 -5.60 9.16
C VAL A 40 -25.08 -4.82 9.44
N GLU A 41 -25.69 -5.01 10.61
CA GLU A 41 -26.91 -4.27 10.99
C GLU A 41 -26.62 -2.77 11.06
N GLY A 42 -27.20 -2.00 10.11
CA GLY A 42 -27.03 -0.57 10.01
C GLY A 42 -26.09 -0.07 8.93
N TYR A 43 -25.42 -0.95 8.19
CA TYR A 43 -24.58 -0.59 7.04
C TYR A 43 -25.35 -0.73 5.72
N ASP A 44 -26.36 0.13 5.52
CA ASP A 44 -27.12 0.19 4.27
C ASP A 44 -26.47 1.12 3.24
N GLU A 45 -25.39 1.79 3.61
CA GLU A 45 -24.73 2.79 2.81
C GLU A 45 -23.33 2.36 2.38
N MET A 46 -22.85 2.96 1.31
CA MET A 46 -21.49 2.77 0.83
C MET A 46 -20.48 3.28 1.86
N VAL A 47 -19.49 2.46 2.18
CA VAL A 47 -18.33 2.87 2.99
C VAL A 47 -17.31 3.52 2.08
N LEU A 48 -16.92 4.74 2.40
CA LEU A 48 -15.97 5.54 1.61
C LEU A 48 -14.80 5.97 2.50
N ILE A 49 -13.59 5.68 2.04
CA ILE A 49 -12.35 6.15 2.66
C ILE A 49 -11.65 7.05 1.66
N LYS A 50 -11.40 8.28 2.06
CA LYS A 50 -10.76 9.29 1.21
C LYS A 50 -9.34 9.61 1.69
N ASN A 51 -8.56 10.16 0.76
CA ASN A 51 -7.25 10.73 1.04
C ASN A 51 -6.26 9.73 1.62
N ILE A 52 -6.31 8.49 1.16
CA ILE A 52 -5.29 7.49 1.50
C ILE A 52 -4.03 7.84 0.73
N ARG A 53 -2.99 8.25 1.45
CA ARG A 53 -1.69 8.51 0.83
C ARG A 53 -1.09 7.21 0.30
N LEU A 54 -0.61 7.23 -0.92
CA LEU A 54 0.07 6.10 -1.52
C LEU A 54 1.45 6.47 -2.04
N GLU A 55 2.33 5.50 -1.97
CA GLU A 55 3.68 5.57 -2.50
C GLU A 55 3.96 4.31 -3.30
N SER A 56 4.50 4.48 -4.49
CA SER A 56 4.86 3.38 -5.38
C SER A 56 6.15 3.70 -6.12
N HIS A 57 6.63 2.77 -6.91
CA HIS A 57 7.80 2.99 -7.77
C HIS A 57 7.50 2.52 -9.18
N CYS A 58 7.89 3.32 -10.15
CA CYS A 58 7.82 2.94 -11.55
C CYS A 58 8.74 1.74 -11.83
N GLU A 59 8.22 0.71 -12.46
CA GLU A 59 9.02 -0.49 -12.76
C GLU A 59 10.13 -0.24 -13.79
N HIS A 60 9.99 0.79 -14.64
CA HIS A 60 10.95 1.10 -15.68
C HIS A 60 12.16 1.89 -15.18
N HIS A 61 11.97 2.80 -14.26
CA HIS A 61 12.99 3.75 -13.82
C HIS A 61 13.27 3.72 -12.32
N ILE A 62 12.49 2.96 -11.55
CA ILE A 62 12.55 2.93 -10.08
C ILE A 62 12.31 4.33 -9.46
N VAL A 63 11.69 5.21 -10.21
CA VAL A 63 11.34 6.55 -9.73
C VAL A 63 10.09 6.48 -8.84
N PRO A 64 10.07 7.20 -7.71
CA PRO A 64 8.90 7.24 -6.84
C PRO A 64 7.67 7.84 -7.53
N ILE A 65 6.53 7.23 -7.25
CA ILE A 65 5.21 7.72 -7.65
C ILE A 65 4.44 8.03 -6.36
N LEU A 66 4.08 9.28 -6.17
CA LEU A 66 3.29 9.72 -5.03
C LEU A 66 1.86 10.03 -5.48
N GLY A 67 0.90 9.67 -4.66
CA GLY A 67 -0.49 9.91 -5.00
C GLY A 67 -1.43 9.79 -3.81
N ILE A 68 -2.70 9.93 -4.12
CA ILE A 68 -3.80 9.79 -3.17
C ILE A 68 -4.82 8.84 -3.78
N ALA A 69 -5.29 7.89 -2.97
CA ALA A 69 -6.34 6.96 -3.35
C ALA A 69 -7.61 7.20 -2.52
N HIS A 70 -8.73 6.95 -3.15
CA HIS A 70 -10.02 6.87 -2.49
C HIS A 70 -10.59 5.48 -2.75
N VAL A 71 -11.12 4.85 -1.71
CA VAL A 71 -11.69 3.51 -1.80
C VAL A 71 -13.13 3.55 -1.29
N ALA A 72 -14.03 2.99 -2.08
CA ALA A 72 -15.42 2.85 -1.71
C ALA A 72 -15.88 1.40 -1.92
N TYR A 73 -16.68 0.89 -1.00
CA TYR A 73 -17.30 -0.42 -1.17
C TYR A 73 -18.68 -0.48 -0.52
N MET A 74 -19.51 -1.36 -1.04
CA MET A 74 -20.83 -1.65 -0.47
C MET A 74 -20.72 -2.91 0.40
N PRO A 75 -20.91 -2.83 1.72
CA PRO A 75 -20.92 -4.00 2.58
C PRO A 75 -22.01 -4.99 2.18
N ASN A 76 -21.67 -6.28 2.19
CA ASN A 76 -22.60 -7.36 1.94
C ASN A 76 -22.31 -8.52 2.89
N LYS A 77 -23.15 -8.71 3.90
CA LYS A 77 -23.03 -9.71 4.97
C LYS A 77 -21.86 -9.49 5.95
N ARG A 78 -20.71 -8.95 5.48
CA ARG A 78 -19.53 -8.71 6.31
C ARG A 78 -18.96 -7.34 6.03
N VAL A 79 -18.32 -6.77 7.02
CA VAL A 79 -17.69 -5.44 6.94
C VAL A 79 -16.18 -5.57 7.14
N VAL A 80 -15.41 -4.92 6.28
CA VAL A 80 -13.96 -4.81 6.41
C VAL A 80 -13.61 -3.56 7.20
N GLY A 81 -12.70 -3.69 8.17
CA GLY A 81 -12.23 -2.55 8.94
C GLY A 81 -11.55 -1.50 8.05
N ILE A 82 -11.78 -0.23 8.36
CA ILE A 82 -11.22 0.91 7.61
C ILE A 82 -9.69 0.83 7.53
N SER A 83 -9.04 0.48 8.63
CA SER A 83 -7.59 0.32 8.66
C SER A 83 -7.07 -0.78 7.72
N LYS A 84 -7.86 -1.82 7.50
CA LYS A 84 -7.51 -2.91 6.58
C LYS A 84 -7.57 -2.49 5.13
N LEU A 85 -8.54 -1.65 4.76
CA LEU A 85 -8.63 -1.10 3.41
C LEU A 85 -7.47 -0.15 3.12
N ALA A 86 -7.13 0.72 4.05
CA ALA A 86 -5.96 1.59 3.92
C ALA A 86 -4.66 0.78 3.76
N ARG A 87 -4.52 -0.30 4.54
CA ARG A 87 -3.36 -1.20 4.44
C ARG A 87 -3.31 -1.95 3.11
N LEU A 88 -4.46 -2.37 2.58
CA LEU A 88 -4.56 -3.01 1.27
C LEU A 88 -4.04 -2.08 0.16
N VAL A 89 -4.44 -0.81 0.19
CA VAL A 89 -3.94 0.20 -0.75
C VAL A 89 -2.43 0.35 -0.62
N ASP A 90 -1.93 0.49 0.61
CA ASP A 90 -0.50 0.63 0.88
C ASP A 90 0.32 -0.52 0.28
N ILE A 91 -0.02 -1.76 0.58
CA ILE A 91 0.72 -2.92 0.07
C ILE A 91 0.58 -3.11 -1.44
N SER A 92 -0.58 -2.75 -2.01
CA SER A 92 -0.81 -2.86 -3.45
C SER A 92 0.08 -1.91 -4.23
N PHE A 93 0.40 -0.74 -3.69
CA PHE A 93 1.26 0.25 -4.32
C PHE A 93 2.74 0.12 -3.95
N LYS A 94 3.09 -0.66 -2.92
CA LYS A 94 4.47 -1.02 -2.59
C LYS A 94 5.04 -2.18 -3.44
N ALA A 95 4.30 -2.63 -4.44
CA ALA A 95 4.82 -3.36 -5.58
C ALA A 95 5.04 -2.38 -6.73
N SER A 96 6.10 -2.56 -7.51
CA SER A 96 6.39 -1.65 -8.63
C SER A 96 5.26 -1.67 -9.66
N LYS A 97 4.96 -0.51 -10.23
CA LYS A 97 3.87 -0.32 -11.19
C LYS A 97 4.39 0.35 -12.47
N PRO A 98 3.79 0.05 -13.63
CA PRO A 98 4.07 0.85 -14.81
C PRO A 98 3.62 2.30 -14.60
N ALA A 99 4.28 3.25 -15.25
CA ALA A 99 3.99 4.68 -15.11
C ALA A 99 2.56 5.05 -15.54
N SER A 100 1.94 4.23 -16.39
CA SER A 100 0.58 4.41 -16.89
C SER A 100 -0.45 3.57 -16.13
N PHE A 101 -0.13 3.12 -14.94
CA PHE A 101 -1.03 2.26 -14.14
C PHE A 101 -2.33 2.98 -13.79
N SER A 102 -3.44 2.30 -14.09
CA SER A 102 -4.78 2.64 -13.60
C SER A 102 -5.37 1.43 -12.86
N LEU A 103 -6.04 1.71 -11.77
CA LEU A 103 -6.74 0.68 -11.00
C LEU A 103 -7.92 0.11 -11.77
#